data_938dc53a68b7ea0cbd4a3c19f2e47aa0
#
_entry.id   938dc53a68b7ea0cbd4a3c19f2e47aa0
#
_cell.length_a   1.000
_cell.length_b   1.000
_cell.length_c   1.000
_cell.angle_alpha   90.00
_cell.angle_beta   90.00
_cell.angle_gamma   90.00
#
_symmetry.space_group_name_H-M   'P 1'
#
loop_
_entity.id
_entity.type
_entity.pdbx_description
1 polymer ?
#
loop_
_entity_poly.entity_id
_entity_poly.type
_entity_poly.pdbx_seq_one_letter_code
_entity_poly.pdbx_strand_id
1 'polypeptide(L)'
;MTDAEVTESPSAAVEEIARTPNQETPRSIQASDSVRGDDAEAGATPLPKLQLFVLLYLQLAEPIASTVIYPFVNQLVRQTGVTGGDERKTGYFAGLIESSFYAVEAVCVLQWGRASDRIGRKPVLLGGLLGLTLSMLGFGLARQYWALILARCAEGLLNGNIGVTKSMMAEVTDSTNRARGFAFLPMIWCLGATLGPIIGGIFAQPADRWPIFRSSSFWRTYPYFLPCVVAACYSISAFMLALIGLKEVITQEKPIPTNSAPCELETGIVDEAVSAVRSRSKDNIVVTTDRIVDPAFEKAVSLRSILIPRVLWPIVNYGFLALIDQCFVVLVPLVYSTSIPLGGLGMTSFTIGVIQGVAGFVAGLIQVFTFPWMHRKLGSKLLYTLSFAVYLATLALFPLISLVTKRAGRVGVETWVLIVLQFGAYSATAMTWGCIFIYISDGAPNQKALGMTNGLAQTTASIVRSVAPAASSSLFSVSLENSLAGGTMVYWILCALVVAGLLATRRLPNHLMTHIDCEWV
;
A
#
# COMPACT_ATOMS: atom_id res chain seq x y z
N MET A 1 -81.13 26.66 -13.74
CA MET A 1 -81.52 25.32 -14.19
C MET A 1 -80.78 24.42 -13.28
N THR A 2 -81.43 24.13 -12.24
CA THR A 2 -82.17 22.91 -11.78
C THR A 2 -81.16 21.88 -11.30
N ASP A 3 -81.17 21.66 -10.10
CA ASP A 3 -81.90 21.02 -9.04
C ASP A 3 -81.09 19.90 -8.45
N ALA A 4 -80.79 19.91 -7.19
CA ALA A 4 -81.55 19.34 -6.06
C ALA A 4 -81.40 17.83 -5.98
N GLU A 5 -81.24 17.14 -4.94
CA GLU A 5 -81.77 17.08 -3.57
C GLU A 5 -81.01 15.99 -2.82
N VAL A 6 -80.54 16.18 -1.58
CA VAL A 6 -81.25 15.89 -0.31
C VAL A 6 -81.51 14.39 -0.05
N THR A 7 -80.97 13.80 1.00
CA THR A 7 -81.59 13.48 2.29
C THR A 7 -80.65 12.63 3.14
N GLU A 8 -80.31 13.04 4.29
CA GLU A 8 -80.82 12.78 5.65
C GLU A 8 -80.30 11.56 6.40
N SER A 9 -79.77 11.88 7.56
CA SER A 9 -79.48 11.00 8.70
C SER A 9 -80.77 10.40 9.29
N PRO A 10 -80.81 9.51 10.32
CA PRO A 10 -80.45 9.94 11.66
C PRO A 10 -79.99 8.87 12.68
N SER A 11 -79.56 9.40 13.81
CA SER A 11 -79.86 9.04 15.20
C SER A 11 -79.02 7.90 15.83
N ALA A 12 -78.26 8.18 16.76
CA ALA A 12 -78.43 8.54 18.20
C ALA A 12 -78.38 7.34 19.16
N ALA A 13 -77.69 7.61 20.23
CA ALA A 13 -77.82 7.14 21.61
C ALA A 13 -77.07 5.86 21.97
N VAL A 14 -76.29 5.81 22.95
CA VAL A 14 -76.40 5.93 24.38
C VAL A 14 -75.13 5.34 25.03
N GLU A 15 -74.54 6.11 25.92
CA GLU A 15 -74.05 5.91 27.27
C GLU A 15 -72.84 5.01 27.48
N GLU A 16 -71.79 5.62 27.94
CA GLU A 16 -71.31 5.88 29.32
C GLU A 16 -70.86 4.63 30.08
N ILE A 17 -69.62 4.63 30.51
CA ILE A 17 -69.06 4.28 31.80
C ILE A 17 -67.60 3.81 31.70
N ALA A 18 -66.80 4.53 32.45
CA ALA A 18 -65.63 4.16 33.26
C ALA A 18 -64.26 4.71 32.86
N ARG A 19 -63.90 5.62 33.64
CA ARG A 19 -62.65 6.24 34.04
C ARG A 19 -61.45 5.27 34.10
N THR A 20 -60.34 5.74 33.53
CA THR A 20 -59.01 6.15 34.05
C THR A 20 -57.91 5.17 33.76
N PRO A 21 -56.60 5.52 33.84
CA PRO A 21 -55.89 6.74 33.49
C PRO A 21 -54.59 6.51 32.67
N ASN A 22 -53.95 7.61 32.25
CA ASN A 22 -52.55 7.71 31.86
C ASN A 22 -52.10 7.06 30.55
N GLN A 23 -52.32 7.76 29.45
CA GLN A 23 -51.42 7.68 28.28
C GLN A 23 -50.35 8.76 28.41
N GLU A 24 -49.14 8.34 28.76
CA GLU A 24 -47.93 9.12 28.52
C GLU A 24 -47.68 9.17 27.03
N THR A 25 -47.64 10.36 26.46
CA THR A 25 -47.18 10.65 25.11
C THR A 25 -45.73 10.18 24.92
N PRO A 26 -45.39 9.51 23.81
CA PRO A 26 -43.97 9.18 23.53
C PRO A 26 -43.23 10.49 23.28
N ARG A 27 -42.29 10.83 24.17
CA ARG A 27 -41.27 11.85 23.93
C ARG A 27 -40.48 11.44 22.71
N SER A 28 -40.43 12.29 21.71
CA SER A 28 -39.51 12.24 20.59
C SER A 28 -38.07 12.14 21.13
N ILE A 29 -37.44 10.97 20.96
CA ILE A 29 -36.04 10.77 21.22
C ILE A 29 -35.31 11.51 20.10
N GLN A 30 -34.81 12.71 20.37
CA GLN A 30 -33.75 13.31 19.60
C GLN A 30 -32.51 12.43 19.80
N ALA A 31 -32.21 11.66 18.79
CA ALA A 31 -30.98 10.90 18.72
C ALA A 31 -29.80 11.89 18.69
N SER A 32 -29.08 11.96 19.79
CA SER A 32 -27.78 12.61 19.83
C SER A 32 -26.78 11.74 19.09
N ASP A 33 -26.45 12.14 17.88
CA ASP A 33 -25.43 11.51 16.99
C ASP A 33 -23.99 11.63 17.52
N SER A 34 -23.78 12.01 18.77
CA SER A 34 -22.45 12.23 19.35
C SER A 34 -21.91 11.09 20.23
N VAL A 35 -22.65 9.99 20.46
CA VAL A 35 -22.24 8.94 21.41
C VAL A 35 -21.73 7.66 20.73
N ARG A 36 -21.81 7.53 19.40
CA ARG A 36 -21.42 6.30 18.70
C ARG A 36 -19.92 6.15 18.36
N GLY A 37 -19.09 7.16 18.62
CA GLY A 37 -17.65 7.10 18.36
C GLY A 37 -16.84 6.51 19.53
N ASP A 38 -17.25 6.79 20.75
CA ASP A 38 -16.44 6.48 21.94
C ASP A 38 -16.71 5.08 22.52
N ASP A 39 -17.92 4.55 22.34
CA ASP A 39 -18.27 3.22 22.89
C ASP A 39 -17.66 2.04 22.09
N ALA A 40 -17.34 2.23 20.81
CA ALA A 40 -16.63 1.23 20.01
C ALA A 40 -15.13 1.15 20.35
N GLU A 41 -14.55 2.19 20.94
CA GLU A 41 -13.15 2.21 21.40
C GLU A 41 -12.97 1.61 22.80
N ALA A 42 -14.01 1.62 23.63
CA ALA A 42 -13.95 1.13 25.01
C ALA A 42 -13.80 -0.41 25.10
N GLY A 43 -14.04 -1.17 24.02
CA GLY A 43 -13.91 -2.62 23.97
C GLY A 43 -12.70 -3.15 23.20
N ALA A 44 -11.88 -2.29 22.58
CA ALA A 44 -10.74 -2.73 21.78
C ALA A 44 -9.56 -3.14 22.67
N THR A 45 -9.03 -4.35 22.46
CA THR A 45 -7.82 -4.81 23.17
C THR A 45 -6.62 -3.92 22.82
N PRO A 46 -5.76 -3.59 23.81
CA PRO A 46 -4.59 -2.76 23.55
C PRO A 46 -3.60 -3.50 22.64
N LEU A 47 -3.07 -2.77 21.64
CA LEU A 47 -2.03 -3.31 20.77
C LEU A 47 -0.79 -3.72 21.57
N PRO A 48 -0.15 -4.86 21.27
CA PRO A 48 1.09 -5.29 21.92
C PRO A 48 2.27 -4.41 21.47
N LYS A 49 2.45 -3.27 22.16
CA LYS A 49 3.34 -2.16 21.77
C LYS A 49 4.75 -2.59 21.38
N LEU A 50 5.36 -3.53 22.16
CA LEU A 50 6.73 -3.97 21.88
C LEU A 50 6.82 -4.78 20.60
N GLN A 51 5.92 -5.77 20.39
CA GLN A 51 5.93 -6.60 19.19
C GLN A 51 5.60 -5.76 17.95
N LEU A 52 4.64 -4.86 18.06
CA LEU A 52 4.29 -3.93 17.00
C LEU A 52 5.49 -3.02 16.65
N PHE A 53 6.16 -2.43 17.64
CA PHE A 53 7.34 -1.59 17.42
C PHE A 53 8.45 -2.36 16.69
N VAL A 54 8.80 -3.57 17.18
CA VAL A 54 9.83 -4.40 16.56
C VAL A 54 9.46 -4.73 15.11
N LEU A 55 8.19 -5.09 14.86
CA LEU A 55 7.69 -5.43 13.52
C LEU A 55 7.72 -4.22 12.57
N LEU A 56 7.33 -3.05 13.02
CA LEU A 56 7.39 -1.82 12.23
C LEU A 56 8.83 -1.37 11.97
N TYR A 57 9.72 -1.52 12.97
CA TYR A 57 11.12 -1.17 12.82
C TYR A 57 11.83 -2.06 11.78
N LEU A 58 11.60 -3.37 11.80
CA LEU A 58 12.15 -4.27 10.77
C LEU A 58 11.55 -4.02 9.38
N GLN A 59 10.25 -3.66 9.32
CA GLN A 59 9.58 -3.36 8.05
C GLN A 59 10.14 -2.10 7.37
N LEU A 60 10.70 -1.16 8.12
CA LEU A 60 11.29 0.05 7.59
C LEU A 60 12.62 -0.20 6.83
N ALA A 61 13.28 -1.35 7.06
CA ALA A 61 14.55 -1.68 6.39
C ALA A 61 14.41 -1.79 4.87
N GLU A 62 13.34 -2.40 4.39
CA GLU A 62 13.08 -2.59 2.96
C GLU A 62 12.89 -1.27 2.21
N PRO A 63 11.97 -0.36 2.58
CA PRO A 63 11.81 0.89 1.84
C PRO A 63 13.04 1.80 1.92
N ILE A 64 13.83 1.77 3.00
CA ILE A 64 15.12 2.47 3.04
C ILE A 64 16.08 1.89 2.01
N ALA A 65 16.28 0.57 1.99
CA ALA A 65 17.20 -0.08 1.07
C ALA A 65 16.79 0.09 -0.39
N SER A 66 15.49 -0.05 -0.69
CA SER A 66 14.97 0.09 -2.05
C SER A 66 15.12 1.50 -2.60
N THR A 67 14.98 2.52 -1.76
CA THR A 67 14.94 3.92 -2.22
C THR A 67 16.26 4.68 -2.07
N VAL A 68 17.21 4.16 -1.27
CA VAL A 68 18.52 4.79 -1.04
C VAL A 68 19.32 4.99 -2.33
N ILE A 69 19.11 4.14 -3.34
CA ILE A 69 19.86 4.18 -4.59
C ILE A 69 19.34 5.22 -5.58
N TYR A 70 18.08 5.67 -5.46
CA TYR A 70 17.46 6.56 -6.45
C TYR A 70 18.26 7.84 -6.75
N PRO A 71 18.82 8.56 -5.76
CA PRO A 71 19.55 9.78 -6.05
C PRO A 71 20.83 9.57 -6.88
N PHE A 72 21.44 8.37 -6.83
CA PHE A 72 22.75 8.15 -7.40
C PHE A 72 22.83 7.04 -8.45
N VAL A 73 21.82 6.18 -8.60
CA VAL A 73 21.87 5.03 -9.51
C VAL A 73 22.19 5.44 -10.95
N ASN A 74 21.65 6.56 -11.43
CA ASN A 74 21.89 7.06 -12.78
C ASN A 74 23.35 7.49 -12.98
N GLN A 75 23.93 8.16 -11.99
CA GLN A 75 25.35 8.54 -12.01
C GLN A 75 26.26 7.32 -11.87
N LEU A 76 25.91 6.36 -11.01
CA LEU A 76 26.62 5.09 -10.87
C LEU A 76 26.65 4.32 -12.19
N VAL A 77 25.51 4.20 -12.88
CA VAL A 77 25.43 3.55 -14.20
C VAL A 77 26.38 4.19 -15.22
N ARG A 78 26.41 5.53 -15.30
CA ARG A 78 27.34 6.23 -16.19
C ARG A 78 28.81 5.93 -15.85
N GLN A 79 29.15 5.82 -14.56
CA GLN A 79 30.51 5.51 -14.10
C GLN A 79 30.94 4.07 -14.40
N THR A 80 30.03 3.12 -14.58
CA THR A 80 30.39 1.76 -15.02
C THR A 80 30.89 1.69 -16.45
N GLY A 81 30.69 2.74 -17.26
CA GLY A 81 31.05 2.79 -18.67
C GLY A 81 30.12 2.02 -19.60
N VAL A 82 29.07 1.37 -19.10
CA VAL A 82 28.12 0.56 -19.89
C VAL A 82 27.39 1.39 -20.96
N THR A 83 27.23 2.70 -20.73
CA THR A 83 26.59 3.62 -21.68
C THR A 83 27.49 3.99 -22.88
N GLY A 84 28.76 3.55 -22.88
CA GLY A 84 29.72 3.93 -23.92
C GLY A 84 30.03 5.44 -24.00
N GLY A 85 29.79 6.19 -22.90
CA GLY A 85 29.93 7.64 -22.85
C GLY A 85 28.68 8.42 -23.32
N ASP A 86 27.66 7.75 -23.85
CA ASP A 86 26.41 8.38 -24.26
C ASP A 86 25.43 8.45 -23.07
N GLU A 87 25.26 9.66 -22.56
CA GLU A 87 24.38 9.90 -21.41
C GLU A 87 22.89 9.58 -21.72
N ARG A 88 22.47 9.68 -22.99
CA ARG A 88 21.10 9.37 -23.43
C ARG A 88 20.70 7.92 -23.15
N LYS A 89 21.68 7.01 -23.13
CA LYS A 89 21.46 5.58 -22.88
C LYS A 89 21.32 5.22 -21.39
N THR A 90 21.53 6.17 -20.49
CA THR A 90 21.48 5.92 -19.04
C THR A 90 20.17 5.27 -18.59
N GLY A 91 19.03 5.69 -19.16
CA GLY A 91 17.71 5.19 -18.78
C GLY A 91 17.53 3.70 -19.06
N TYR A 92 18.05 3.15 -20.16
CA TYR A 92 17.97 1.70 -20.44
C TYR A 92 18.57 0.88 -19.32
N PHE A 93 19.77 1.25 -18.89
CA PHE A 93 20.53 0.50 -17.90
C PHE A 93 20.04 0.75 -16.47
N ALA A 94 19.69 1.99 -16.12
CA ALA A 94 19.17 2.31 -14.80
C ALA A 94 17.79 1.67 -14.56
N GLY A 95 16.91 1.69 -15.56
CA GLY A 95 15.60 1.06 -15.47
C GLY A 95 15.67 -0.47 -15.30
N LEU A 96 16.63 -1.13 -15.93
CA LEU A 96 16.84 -2.58 -15.77
C LEU A 96 17.32 -2.94 -14.35
N ILE A 97 18.17 -2.11 -13.73
CA ILE A 97 18.59 -2.29 -12.33
C ILE A 97 17.37 -2.28 -11.41
N GLU A 98 16.48 -1.30 -11.57
CA GLU A 98 15.27 -1.21 -10.76
C GLU A 98 14.29 -2.36 -11.04
N SER A 99 14.03 -2.64 -12.31
CA SER A 99 13.11 -3.71 -12.72
C SER A 99 13.57 -5.10 -12.26
N SER A 100 14.88 -5.36 -12.24
CA SER A 100 15.43 -6.66 -11.83
C SER A 100 15.09 -7.02 -10.38
N PHE A 101 15.10 -6.05 -9.47
CA PHE A 101 14.66 -6.23 -8.09
C PHE A 101 13.20 -6.70 -8.03
N TYR A 102 12.27 -5.90 -8.59
CA TYR A 102 10.85 -6.21 -8.54
C TYR A 102 10.48 -7.48 -9.31
N ALA A 103 11.18 -7.80 -10.40
CA ALA A 103 10.94 -9.01 -11.17
C ALA A 103 11.24 -10.27 -10.36
N VAL A 104 12.38 -10.29 -9.67
CA VAL A 104 12.78 -11.41 -8.82
C VAL A 104 11.90 -11.48 -7.57
N GLU A 105 11.61 -10.35 -6.94
CA GLU A 105 10.70 -10.27 -5.80
C GLU A 105 9.31 -10.85 -6.13
N ALA A 106 8.71 -10.46 -7.27
CA ALA A 106 7.40 -10.94 -7.70
C ALA A 106 7.33 -12.47 -7.82
N VAL A 107 8.43 -13.10 -8.24
CA VAL A 107 8.53 -14.57 -8.32
C VAL A 107 8.73 -15.20 -6.94
N CYS A 108 9.50 -14.56 -6.06
CA CYS A 108 9.96 -15.19 -4.81
C CYS A 108 9.03 -14.96 -3.61
N VAL A 109 8.23 -13.87 -3.62
CA VAL A 109 7.39 -13.49 -2.47
C VAL A 109 6.42 -14.59 -2.04
N LEU A 110 5.83 -15.34 -2.98
CA LEU A 110 4.93 -16.46 -2.67
C LEU A 110 5.65 -17.65 -2.05
N GLN A 111 6.89 -17.93 -2.48
CA GLN A 111 7.71 -19.00 -1.92
C GLN A 111 8.13 -18.68 -0.49
N TRP A 112 8.49 -17.42 -0.21
CA TRP A 112 8.78 -16.97 1.14
C TRP A 112 7.57 -17.04 2.06
N GLY A 113 6.36 -16.71 1.58
CA GLY A 113 5.13 -16.91 2.31
C GLY A 113 4.94 -18.37 2.74
N ARG A 114 5.07 -19.32 1.78
CA ARG A 114 4.98 -20.76 2.06
C ARG A 114 6.09 -21.27 2.99
N ALA A 115 7.31 -20.75 2.82
CA ALA A 115 8.42 -21.11 3.70
C ALA A 115 8.14 -20.64 5.13
N SER A 116 7.63 -19.43 5.31
CA SER A 116 7.31 -18.88 6.63
C SER A 116 6.19 -19.65 7.35
N ASP A 117 5.25 -20.24 6.60
CA ASP A 117 4.22 -21.13 7.18
C ASP A 117 4.79 -22.43 7.71
N ARG A 118 5.93 -22.91 7.15
CA ARG A 118 6.57 -24.19 7.53
C ARG A 118 7.65 -24.05 8.58
N ILE A 119 8.55 -23.06 8.42
CA ILE A 119 9.73 -22.90 9.29
C ILE A 119 9.55 -21.82 10.37
N GLY A 120 8.40 -21.12 10.34
CA GLY A 120 8.10 -20.02 11.24
C GLY A 120 8.32 -18.65 10.62
N ARG A 121 7.69 -17.63 11.19
CA ARG A 121 7.74 -16.24 10.71
C ARG A 121 9.10 -15.59 10.99
N LYS A 122 9.58 -15.74 12.22
CA LYS A 122 10.81 -15.09 12.70
C LYS A 122 12.06 -15.51 11.91
N PRO A 123 12.34 -16.81 11.65
CA PRO A 123 13.50 -17.21 10.85
C PRO A 123 13.51 -16.61 9.44
N VAL A 124 12.35 -16.53 8.78
CA VAL A 124 12.24 -15.95 7.44
C VAL A 124 12.51 -14.44 7.47
N LEU A 125 11.94 -13.72 8.44
CA LEU A 125 12.18 -12.28 8.61
C LEU A 125 13.66 -11.98 8.89
N LEU A 126 14.31 -12.78 9.74
CA LEU A 126 15.74 -12.64 10.02
C LEU A 126 16.60 -12.93 8.78
N GLY A 127 16.27 -14.01 8.05
CA GLY A 127 16.95 -14.34 6.79
C GLY A 127 16.84 -13.24 5.75
N GLY A 128 15.66 -12.65 5.62
CA GLY A 128 15.41 -11.52 4.71
C GLY A 128 16.20 -10.26 5.08
N LEU A 129 16.27 -9.90 6.36
CA LEU A 129 17.07 -8.74 6.83
C LEU A 129 18.58 -8.96 6.60
N LEU A 130 19.08 -10.17 6.83
CA LEU A 130 20.47 -10.51 6.54
C LEU A 130 20.75 -10.46 5.04
N GLY A 131 19.83 -11.01 4.24
CA GLY A 131 19.92 -10.97 2.79
C GLY A 131 19.92 -9.54 2.25
N LEU A 132 19.06 -8.67 2.77
CA LEU A 132 19.00 -7.26 2.43
C LEU A 132 20.32 -6.55 2.76
N THR A 133 20.90 -6.83 3.93
CA THR A 133 22.20 -6.31 4.36
C THR A 133 23.32 -6.69 3.37
N LEU A 134 23.42 -7.99 3.05
CA LEU A 134 24.48 -8.50 2.16
C LEU A 134 24.33 -7.96 0.74
N SER A 135 23.09 -7.89 0.24
CA SER A 135 22.80 -7.34 -1.10
C SER A 135 23.17 -5.87 -1.21
N MET A 136 22.87 -5.06 -0.19
CA MET A 136 23.22 -3.64 -0.16
C MET A 136 24.74 -3.42 -0.10
N LEU A 137 25.45 -4.20 0.69
CA LEU A 137 26.94 -4.15 0.70
C LEU A 137 27.51 -4.56 -0.65
N GLY A 138 26.97 -5.62 -1.25
CA GLY A 138 27.35 -6.07 -2.59
C GLY A 138 27.10 -5.01 -3.67
N PHE A 139 25.92 -4.34 -3.61
CA PHE A 139 25.58 -3.26 -4.52
C PHE A 139 26.55 -2.07 -4.39
N GLY A 140 26.88 -1.66 -3.17
CA GLY A 140 27.80 -0.55 -2.93
C GLY A 140 29.25 -0.82 -3.35
N LEU A 141 29.67 -2.09 -3.39
CA LEU A 141 31.00 -2.53 -3.86
C LEU A 141 31.04 -2.87 -5.36
N ALA A 142 29.87 -2.89 -6.02
CA ALA A 142 29.80 -3.22 -7.43
C ALA A 142 30.38 -2.10 -8.30
N ARG A 143 31.30 -2.43 -9.19
CA ARG A 143 31.91 -1.52 -10.17
C ARG A 143 31.49 -1.83 -11.60
N GLN A 144 31.00 -3.03 -11.84
CA GLN A 144 30.58 -3.51 -13.16
C GLN A 144 29.04 -3.55 -13.19
N TYR A 145 28.47 -3.22 -14.33
CA TYR A 145 27.03 -3.15 -14.50
C TYR A 145 26.32 -4.48 -14.15
N TRP A 146 26.87 -5.61 -14.59
CA TRP A 146 26.28 -6.92 -14.28
C TRP A 146 26.27 -7.24 -12.78
N ALA A 147 27.27 -6.75 -12.03
CA ALA A 147 27.34 -6.93 -10.58
C ALA A 147 26.25 -6.12 -9.85
N LEU A 148 25.88 -4.94 -10.37
CA LEU A 148 24.73 -4.17 -9.89
C LEU A 148 23.41 -4.92 -10.10
N ILE A 149 23.21 -5.49 -11.29
CA ILE A 149 22.03 -6.32 -11.59
C ILE A 149 21.98 -7.52 -10.65
N LEU A 150 23.10 -8.24 -10.47
CA LEU A 150 23.16 -9.41 -9.58
C LEU A 150 22.85 -9.05 -8.14
N ALA A 151 23.36 -7.94 -7.62
CA ALA A 151 23.07 -7.47 -6.28
C ALA A 151 21.58 -7.13 -6.12
N ARG A 152 20.93 -6.49 -7.11
CA ARG A 152 19.50 -6.20 -7.10
C ARG A 152 18.64 -7.47 -7.22
N CYS A 153 19.06 -8.43 -8.04
CA CYS A 153 18.40 -9.75 -8.09
C CYS A 153 18.51 -10.48 -6.74
N ALA A 154 19.68 -10.44 -6.09
CA ALA A 154 19.89 -11.04 -4.78
C ALA A 154 19.01 -10.36 -3.71
N GLU A 155 18.86 -9.03 -3.77
CA GLU A 155 17.97 -8.27 -2.89
C GLU A 155 16.52 -8.71 -3.08
N GLY A 156 16.02 -8.78 -4.31
CA GLY A 156 14.67 -9.25 -4.61
C GLY A 156 14.43 -10.72 -4.23
N LEU A 157 15.45 -11.58 -4.43
CA LEU A 157 15.38 -13.00 -4.05
C LEU A 157 15.24 -13.20 -2.54
N LEU A 158 15.99 -12.42 -1.77
CA LEU A 158 16.06 -12.53 -0.31
C LEU A 158 15.00 -11.67 0.41
N ASN A 159 14.28 -10.79 -0.32
CA ASN A 159 13.24 -9.94 0.23
C ASN A 159 11.91 -10.69 0.41
N GLY A 160 11.87 -11.60 1.40
CA GLY A 160 10.63 -12.27 1.83
C GLY A 160 9.79 -11.47 2.82
N ASN A 161 10.32 -10.35 3.31
CA ASN A 161 9.81 -9.66 4.49
C ASN A 161 8.43 -9.05 4.31
N ILE A 162 8.11 -8.47 3.14
CA ILE A 162 6.86 -7.73 2.91
C ILE A 162 5.60 -8.59 3.11
N GLY A 163 5.63 -9.84 2.63
CA GLY A 163 4.51 -10.78 2.79
C GLY A 163 4.42 -11.32 4.22
N VAL A 164 5.55 -11.74 4.78
CA VAL A 164 5.64 -12.36 6.10
C VAL A 164 5.31 -11.36 7.21
N THR A 165 5.73 -10.10 7.08
CA THR A 165 5.39 -9.03 8.03
C THR A 165 3.88 -8.80 8.11
N LYS A 166 3.17 -8.81 6.96
CA LYS A 166 1.71 -8.67 6.93
C LYS A 166 1.02 -9.85 7.63
N SER A 167 1.51 -11.08 7.40
CA SER A 167 1.00 -12.27 8.08
C SER A 167 1.24 -12.18 9.59
N MET A 168 2.45 -11.82 9.99
CA MET A 168 2.78 -11.66 11.41
C MET A 168 2.00 -10.52 12.07
N MET A 169 1.75 -9.41 11.35
CA MET A 169 0.88 -8.33 11.84
C MET A 169 -0.54 -8.85 12.12
N ALA A 170 -1.08 -9.71 11.25
CA ALA A 170 -2.40 -10.32 11.43
C ALA A 170 -2.45 -11.29 12.64
N GLU A 171 -1.33 -11.96 12.94
CA GLU A 171 -1.21 -12.89 14.08
C GLU A 171 -1.01 -12.15 15.42
N VAL A 172 -0.32 -11.02 15.41
CA VAL A 172 -0.05 -10.19 16.59
C VAL A 172 -1.25 -9.30 16.96
N THR A 173 -2.20 -9.10 16.02
CA THR A 173 -3.41 -8.30 16.20
C THR A 173 -4.66 -9.17 16.18
N ASP A 174 -5.69 -8.76 16.91
CA ASP A 174 -7.00 -9.40 16.93
C ASP A 174 -8.05 -8.62 16.10
N SER A 175 -9.29 -9.12 16.05
CA SER A 175 -10.38 -8.51 15.28
C SER A 175 -10.68 -7.07 15.71
N THR A 176 -10.43 -6.70 16.97
CA THR A 176 -10.77 -5.38 17.53
C THR A 176 -9.72 -4.32 17.24
N ASN A 177 -8.43 -4.70 17.06
CA ASN A 177 -7.31 -3.78 16.90
C ASN A 177 -6.54 -3.94 15.58
N ARG A 178 -6.88 -4.95 14.75
CA ARG A 178 -6.21 -5.27 13.48
C ARG A 178 -6.15 -4.08 12.52
N ALA A 179 -7.25 -3.37 12.35
CA ALA A 179 -7.32 -2.21 11.47
C ALA A 179 -6.31 -1.12 11.87
N ARG A 180 -6.15 -0.87 13.18
CA ARG A 180 -5.15 0.08 13.70
C ARG A 180 -3.72 -0.40 13.45
N GLY A 181 -3.44 -1.71 13.62
CA GLY A 181 -2.13 -2.29 13.34
C GLY A 181 -1.72 -2.14 11.87
N PHE A 182 -2.62 -2.48 10.95
CA PHE A 182 -2.36 -2.38 9.51
C PHE A 182 -2.24 -0.94 9.00
N ALA A 183 -2.86 0.03 9.66
CA ALA A 183 -2.74 1.46 9.31
C ALA A 183 -1.30 2.00 9.41
N PHE A 184 -0.43 1.37 10.23
CA PHE A 184 0.98 1.77 10.34
C PHE A 184 1.83 1.36 9.13
N LEU A 185 1.45 0.31 8.37
CA LEU A 185 2.28 -0.19 7.26
C LEU A 185 2.52 0.85 6.15
N PRO A 186 1.51 1.58 5.65
CA PRO A 186 1.74 2.66 4.68
C PRO A 186 2.59 3.80 5.25
N MET A 187 2.44 4.13 6.54
CA MET A 187 3.24 5.17 7.19
C MET A 187 4.73 4.80 7.20
N ILE A 188 5.05 3.55 7.51
CA ILE A 188 6.42 3.03 7.49
C ILE A 188 7.01 3.09 6.08
N TRP A 189 6.22 2.75 5.06
CA TRP A 189 6.66 2.88 3.68
C TRP A 189 6.98 4.34 3.32
N CYS A 190 6.11 5.29 3.66
CA CYS A 190 6.35 6.72 3.43
C CYS A 190 7.61 7.22 4.16
N LEU A 191 7.82 6.77 5.40
CA LEU A 191 9.00 7.13 6.18
C LEU A 191 10.28 6.61 5.52
N GLY A 192 10.29 5.36 5.06
CA GLY A 192 11.43 4.78 4.35
C GLY A 192 11.71 5.46 3.00
N ALA A 193 10.66 5.74 2.23
CA ALA A 193 10.76 6.47 0.97
C ALA A 193 11.23 7.92 1.15
N THR A 194 11.14 8.47 2.35
CA THR A 194 11.73 9.76 2.75
C THR A 194 13.19 9.61 3.16
N LEU A 195 13.47 8.69 4.07
CA LEU A 195 14.82 8.49 4.64
C LEU A 195 15.81 7.94 3.61
N GLY A 196 15.38 7.02 2.75
CA GLY A 196 16.26 6.40 1.76
C GLY A 196 16.93 7.41 0.84
N PRO A 197 16.21 8.26 0.10
CA PRO A 197 16.81 9.28 -0.76
C PRO A 197 17.67 10.30 0.00
N ILE A 198 17.30 10.65 1.24
CA ILE A 198 18.13 11.51 2.10
C ILE A 198 19.48 10.85 2.38
N ILE A 199 19.47 9.58 2.81
CA ILE A 199 20.68 8.81 3.06
C ILE A 199 21.49 8.69 1.76
N GLY A 200 20.83 8.29 0.66
CA GLY A 200 21.46 8.14 -0.65
C GLY A 200 22.13 9.42 -1.14
N GLY A 201 21.47 10.55 -1.01
CA GLY A 201 22.00 11.85 -1.45
C GLY A 201 23.09 12.40 -0.54
N ILE A 202 22.90 12.35 0.78
CA ILE A 202 23.86 12.92 1.74
C ILE A 202 25.17 12.15 1.70
N PHE A 203 25.12 10.82 1.74
CA PHE A 203 26.32 9.96 1.86
C PHE A 203 26.95 9.57 0.52
N ALA A 204 26.36 9.97 -0.63
CA ALA A 204 26.99 9.77 -1.92
C ALA A 204 28.26 10.62 -2.07
N GLN A 205 29.28 10.04 -2.74
CA GLN A 205 30.56 10.69 -3.07
C GLN A 205 31.26 11.30 -1.84
N PRO A 206 31.55 10.51 -0.77
CA PRO A 206 32.07 11.03 0.48
C PRO A 206 33.44 11.69 0.35
N ALA A 207 34.28 11.24 -0.59
CA ALA A 207 35.61 11.81 -0.83
C ALA A 207 35.56 13.26 -1.36
N ASP A 208 34.50 13.63 -2.08
CA ASP A 208 34.33 14.97 -2.63
C ASP A 208 33.74 15.94 -1.58
N ARG A 209 33.01 15.41 -0.61
CA ARG A 209 32.23 16.19 0.35
C ARG A 209 32.91 16.39 1.69
N TRP A 210 33.58 15.36 2.23
CA TRP A 210 34.18 15.42 3.55
C TRP A 210 35.69 15.23 3.51
N PRO A 211 36.46 16.14 4.11
CA PRO A 211 37.93 16.06 4.12
C PRO A 211 38.48 14.74 4.68
N ILE A 212 37.79 14.14 5.67
CA ILE A 212 38.19 12.89 6.33
C ILE A 212 38.25 11.69 5.37
N PHE A 213 37.43 11.68 4.32
CA PHE A 213 37.41 10.60 3.33
C PHE A 213 38.27 10.87 2.10
N ARG A 214 38.77 12.11 1.93
CA ARG A 214 39.51 12.57 0.74
C ARG A 214 40.84 11.88 0.57
N SER A 215 41.52 11.51 1.66
CA SER A 215 42.83 10.86 1.65
C SER A 215 42.78 9.38 1.28
N SER A 216 41.64 8.73 1.42
CA SER A 216 41.48 7.29 1.17
C SER A 216 41.11 7.00 -0.27
N SER A 217 41.95 6.20 -0.94
CA SER A 217 41.69 5.70 -2.30
C SER A 217 40.41 4.87 -2.38
N PHE A 218 40.02 4.20 -1.29
CA PHE A 218 38.79 3.37 -1.23
C PHE A 218 37.55 4.18 -1.55
N TRP A 219 37.34 5.34 -0.93
CA TRP A 219 36.15 6.17 -1.13
C TRP A 219 36.07 6.83 -2.51
N ARG A 220 37.22 7.02 -3.17
CA ARG A 220 37.23 7.46 -4.56
C ARG A 220 36.91 6.32 -5.52
N THR A 221 37.29 5.09 -5.16
CA THR A 221 37.01 3.90 -5.96
C THR A 221 35.55 3.44 -5.83
N TYR A 222 34.95 3.59 -4.63
CA TYR A 222 33.58 3.19 -4.30
C TYR A 222 32.76 4.37 -3.77
N PRO A 223 32.42 5.36 -4.63
CA PRO A 223 31.81 6.61 -4.19
C PRO A 223 30.40 6.46 -3.66
N TYR A 224 29.73 5.34 -3.90
CA TYR A 224 28.37 5.06 -3.46
C TYR A 224 28.28 3.92 -2.42
N PHE A 225 29.43 3.50 -1.89
CA PHE A 225 29.46 2.46 -0.86
C PHE A 225 28.92 2.97 0.48
N LEU A 226 29.23 4.21 0.87
CA LEU A 226 28.82 4.75 2.17
C LEU A 226 27.29 4.78 2.37
N PRO A 227 26.45 5.28 1.44
CA PRO A 227 25.00 5.21 1.60
C PRO A 227 24.49 3.77 1.70
N CYS A 228 25.08 2.82 0.96
CA CYS A 228 24.72 1.41 1.06
C CYS A 228 25.10 0.82 2.43
N VAL A 229 26.25 1.20 3.00
CA VAL A 229 26.64 0.80 4.37
C VAL A 229 25.67 1.34 5.39
N VAL A 230 25.25 2.60 5.29
CA VAL A 230 24.28 3.19 6.23
C VAL A 230 22.95 2.42 6.20
N ALA A 231 22.44 2.10 5.00
CA ALA A 231 21.24 1.27 4.85
C ALA A 231 21.46 -0.15 5.39
N ALA A 232 22.62 -0.77 5.14
CA ALA A 232 22.98 -2.08 5.67
C ALA A 232 23.09 -2.08 7.20
N CYS A 233 23.66 -1.03 7.80
CA CYS A 233 23.72 -0.87 9.25
C CYS A 233 22.32 -0.76 9.87
N TYR A 234 21.40 -0.06 9.20
CA TYR A 234 20.00 -0.04 9.63
C TYR A 234 19.40 -1.45 9.60
N SER A 235 19.58 -2.19 8.49
CA SER A 235 19.08 -3.57 8.35
C SER A 235 19.66 -4.52 9.39
N ILE A 236 20.96 -4.39 9.73
CA ILE A 236 21.60 -5.14 10.83
C ILE A 236 20.99 -4.76 12.18
N SER A 237 20.74 -3.48 12.44
CA SER A 237 20.10 -3.06 13.69
C SER A 237 18.69 -3.65 13.83
N ALA A 238 17.93 -3.68 12.71
CA ALA A 238 16.63 -4.32 12.67
C ALA A 238 16.71 -5.85 12.87
N PHE A 239 17.73 -6.50 12.29
CA PHE A 239 18.00 -7.91 12.52
C PHE A 239 18.28 -8.21 14.00
N MET A 240 19.16 -7.44 14.64
CA MET A 240 19.48 -7.61 16.07
C MET A 240 18.27 -7.36 16.95
N LEU A 241 17.50 -6.31 16.68
CA LEU A 241 16.28 -6.01 17.41
C LEU A 241 15.23 -7.11 17.24
N ALA A 242 15.05 -7.64 16.03
CA ALA A 242 14.13 -8.74 15.75
C ALA A 242 14.60 -10.05 16.38
N LEU A 243 15.92 -10.32 16.37
CA LEU A 243 16.48 -11.51 16.99
C LEU A 243 16.15 -11.59 18.48
N ILE A 244 16.27 -10.45 19.20
CA ILE A 244 16.07 -10.37 20.65
C ILE A 244 14.59 -10.15 20.98
N GLY A 245 13.93 -9.22 20.31
CA GLY A 245 12.61 -8.70 20.71
C GLY A 245 11.42 -9.39 20.06
N LEU A 246 11.60 -10.02 18.88
CA LEU A 246 10.48 -10.64 18.17
C LEU A 246 10.19 -12.01 18.74
N LYS A 247 8.96 -12.22 19.20
CA LYS A 247 8.48 -13.54 19.63
C LYS A 247 7.97 -14.31 18.43
N GLU A 248 8.32 -15.58 18.32
CA GLU A 248 7.71 -16.48 17.33
C GLU A 248 6.25 -16.71 17.70
N VAL A 249 5.36 -16.42 16.79
CA VAL A 249 3.95 -16.77 16.89
C VAL A 249 3.78 -18.08 16.12
N ILE A 250 4.07 -19.20 16.77
CA ILE A 250 3.76 -20.51 16.20
C ILE A 250 2.26 -20.69 16.40
N THR A 251 1.50 -20.53 15.35
CA THR A 251 0.14 -21.07 15.31
C THR A 251 0.28 -22.58 15.23
N GLN A 252 0.54 -23.24 16.37
CA GLN A 252 0.27 -24.66 16.48
C GLN A 252 -1.24 -24.78 16.25
N GLU A 253 -1.64 -25.21 15.06
CA GLU A 253 -2.88 -25.98 14.98
C GLU A 253 -2.76 -27.04 16.07
N LYS A 254 -3.46 -26.85 17.20
CA LYS A 254 -3.63 -27.91 18.17
C LYS A 254 -4.14 -29.10 17.37
N PRO A 255 -3.40 -30.22 17.31
CA PRO A 255 -3.97 -31.40 16.71
C PRO A 255 -5.27 -31.63 17.48
N ILE A 256 -6.38 -31.62 16.78
CA ILE A 256 -7.67 -32.03 17.33
C ILE A 256 -7.40 -33.39 17.99
N PRO A 257 -7.60 -33.52 19.29
CA PRO A 257 -7.36 -34.83 19.93
C PRO A 257 -8.30 -35.82 19.25
N THR A 258 -7.72 -36.67 18.42
CA THR A 258 -8.36 -37.81 17.78
C THR A 258 -8.69 -38.91 18.80
N ASN A 259 -9.04 -38.55 20.03
CA ASN A 259 -9.62 -39.42 21.03
C ASN A 259 -11.12 -39.14 21.14
N SER A 260 -11.84 -39.19 20.04
CA SER A 260 -13.23 -39.59 20.07
C SER A 260 -13.26 -41.08 19.74
N ALA A 261 -13.25 -41.91 20.78
CA ALA A 261 -13.82 -43.24 20.67
C ALA A 261 -15.19 -43.10 19.97
N PRO A 262 -15.56 -44.01 19.07
CA PRO A 262 -16.89 -43.95 18.45
C PRO A 262 -17.92 -44.01 19.59
N CYS A 263 -18.58 -42.89 19.82
CA CYS A 263 -19.76 -42.86 20.66
C CYS A 263 -20.84 -43.58 19.86
N GLU A 264 -21.08 -44.84 20.18
CA GLU A 264 -22.29 -45.53 19.80
C GLU A 264 -23.45 -44.75 20.41
N LEU A 265 -24.11 -43.91 19.61
CA LEU A 265 -25.34 -43.27 19.99
C LEU A 265 -26.41 -44.36 20.09
N GLU A 266 -26.75 -44.76 21.34
CA GLU A 266 -27.99 -45.44 21.61
C GLU A 266 -29.15 -44.56 21.12
N THR A 267 -29.80 -45.01 20.06
CA THR A 267 -30.92 -44.34 19.39
C THR A 267 -32.20 -44.25 20.25
N GLY A 268 -32.14 -44.67 21.51
CA GLY A 268 -33.30 -44.68 22.42
C GLY A 268 -33.56 -43.39 23.19
N ILE A 269 -32.58 -42.49 23.36
CA ILE A 269 -32.73 -41.34 24.26
C ILE A 269 -33.23 -40.10 23.52
N VAL A 270 -33.07 -40.05 22.19
CA VAL A 270 -33.45 -38.88 21.40
C VAL A 270 -34.97 -38.75 21.19
N ASP A 271 -35.67 -39.90 21.09
CA ASP A 271 -37.13 -39.90 20.89
C ASP A 271 -37.90 -39.51 22.17
N GLU A 272 -37.37 -39.80 23.36
CA GLU A 272 -37.97 -39.43 24.62
C GLU A 272 -37.76 -37.95 24.97
N ALA A 273 -36.64 -37.34 24.56
CA ALA A 273 -36.39 -35.92 24.72
C ALA A 273 -37.20 -35.06 23.77
N VAL A 274 -37.44 -35.52 22.54
CA VAL A 274 -38.26 -34.80 21.54
C VAL A 274 -39.76 -34.81 21.90
N SER A 275 -40.25 -35.91 22.52
CA SER A 275 -41.65 -36.00 22.97
C SER A 275 -41.90 -35.15 24.21
N ALA A 276 -40.93 -34.99 25.12
CA ALA A 276 -41.03 -34.16 26.31
C ALA A 276 -41.04 -32.65 26.00
N VAL A 277 -40.33 -32.24 24.92
CA VAL A 277 -40.29 -30.82 24.47
C VAL A 277 -41.57 -30.42 23.73
N ARG A 278 -42.27 -31.37 23.09
CA ARG A 278 -43.50 -31.10 22.33
C ARG A 278 -44.73 -30.86 23.20
N SER A 279 -44.72 -31.27 24.45
CA SER A 279 -45.86 -31.14 25.39
C SER A 279 -45.82 -29.86 26.23
N ARG A 280 -44.76 -29.03 26.18
CA ARG A 280 -44.59 -27.88 27.04
C ARG A 280 -44.52 -26.52 26.35
N SER A 281 -44.77 -26.45 25.03
CA SER A 281 -44.69 -25.22 24.28
C SER A 281 -46.09 -24.66 23.99
N LYS A 282 -46.62 -23.96 24.93
CA LYS A 282 -47.74 -23.00 24.74
C LYS A 282 -47.47 -21.69 25.45
N ASP A 283 -46.27 -21.19 25.42
CA ASP A 283 -45.97 -19.80 25.73
C ASP A 283 -44.59 -19.43 25.14
N ASN A 284 -44.59 -18.34 24.38
CA ASN A 284 -43.53 -17.65 23.70
C ASN A 284 -42.11 -17.83 24.32
N ILE A 285 -41.30 -18.72 23.78
CA ILE A 285 -39.85 -18.70 23.94
C ILE A 285 -39.27 -18.64 22.54
N VAL A 286 -38.65 -17.49 22.20
CA VAL A 286 -37.79 -17.32 21.04
C VAL A 286 -36.56 -18.18 21.30
N VAL A 287 -36.50 -19.39 20.74
CA VAL A 287 -35.29 -20.20 20.68
C VAL A 287 -34.42 -19.61 19.57
N THR A 288 -33.42 -18.83 19.95
CA THR A 288 -32.29 -18.54 19.10
C THR A 288 -31.58 -19.88 18.85
N THR A 289 -31.84 -20.49 17.70
CA THR A 289 -31.02 -21.57 17.17
C THR A 289 -29.66 -20.99 16.84
N ASP A 290 -28.73 -21.02 17.79
CA ASP A 290 -27.32 -21.00 17.46
C ASP A 290 -27.09 -22.19 16.52
N ARG A 291 -26.91 -21.85 15.23
CA ARG A 291 -26.44 -22.83 14.23
C ARG A 291 -25.12 -23.35 14.74
N ILE A 292 -25.10 -24.60 15.19
CA ILE A 292 -23.90 -25.39 15.32
C ILE A 292 -23.36 -25.47 13.88
N VAL A 293 -22.43 -24.59 13.56
CA VAL A 293 -21.70 -24.63 12.29
C VAL A 293 -20.75 -25.79 12.40
N ASP A 294 -21.05 -26.85 11.65
CA ASP A 294 -20.21 -28.03 11.50
C ASP A 294 -18.79 -27.59 11.06
N PRO A 295 -17.73 -27.79 11.86
CA PRO A 295 -16.37 -27.37 11.50
C PRO A 295 -15.76 -28.14 10.32
N ALA A 296 -16.44 -29.17 9.80
CA ALA A 296 -15.91 -30.09 8.80
C ALA A 296 -16.03 -29.65 7.34
N PHE A 297 -16.62 -28.46 7.03
CA PHE A 297 -16.80 -28.02 5.65
C PHE A 297 -16.37 -26.57 5.41
N GLU A 298 -15.21 -26.17 5.94
CA GLU A 298 -14.58 -24.91 5.54
C GLU A 298 -13.83 -25.09 4.20
N LYS A 299 -14.56 -25.05 3.10
CA LYS A 299 -13.95 -24.97 1.75
C LYS A 299 -13.06 -23.75 1.70
N ALA A 300 -11.76 -23.95 1.48
CA ALA A 300 -10.82 -22.90 1.15
C ALA A 300 -11.43 -21.97 0.08
N VAL A 301 -11.40 -20.67 0.30
CA VAL A 301 -11.94 -19.68 -0.64
C VAL A 301 -11.27 -19.90 -2.01
N SER A 302 -12.04 -20.24 -3.03
CA SER A 302 -11.51 -20.47 -4.38
C SER A 302 -11.11 -19.14 -5.01
N LEU A 303 -9.98 -19.10 -5.75
CA LEU A 303 -9.59 -17.93 -6.56
C LEU A 303 -10.74 -17.46 -7.49
N ARG A 304 -11.53 -18.39 -8.03
CA ARG A 304 -12.66 -18.05 -8.90
C ARG A 304 -13.76 -17.25 -8.18
N SER A 305 -13.96 -17.45 -6.89
CA SER A 305 -14.98 -16.72 -6.12
C SER A 305 -14.60 -15.25 -5.84
N ILE A 306 -13.33 -14.89 -6.03
CA ILE A 306 -12.82 -13.53 -5.85
C ILE A 306 -12.76 -12.75 -7.17
N LEU A 307 -12.75 -13.44 -8.33
CA LEU A 307 -12.70 -12.82 -9.65
C LEU A 307 -14.06 -12.20 -10.03
N ILE A 308 -14.61 -11.38 -9.16
CA ILE A 308 -15.85 -10.63 -9.38
C ILE A 308 -15.53 -9.17 -9.75
N PRO A 309 -16.38 -8.49 -10.52
CA PRO A 309 -16.13 -7.11 -10.94
C PRO A 309 -15.85 -6.15 -9.78
N ARG A 310 -16.46 -6.38 -8.62
CA ARG A 310 -16.29 -5.57 -7.40
C ARG A 310 -14.85 -5.64 -6.86
N VAL A 311 -14.16 -6.76 -7.01
CA VAL A 311 -12.75 -6.97 -6.63
C VAL A 311 -11.81 -6.54 -7.76
N LEU A 312 -12.16 -6.91 -9.02
CA LEU A 312 -11.28 -6.71 -10.17
C LEU A 312 -11.07 -5.22 -10.51
N TRP A 313 -12.13 -4.38 -10.47
CA TRP A 313 -11.98 -2.97 -10.84
C TRP A 313 -11.08 -2.18 -9.88
N PRO A 314 -11.17 -2.34 -8.54
CA PRO A 314 -10.16 -1.79 -7.64
C PRO A 314 -8.74 -2.27 -7.94
N ILE A 315 -8.54 -3.57 -8.24
CA ILE A 315 -7.22 -4.13 -8.55
C ILE A 315 -6.67 -3.55 -9.85
N VAL A 316 -7.48 -3.39 -10.89
CA VAL A 316 -7.09 -2.74 -12.15
C VAL A 316 -6.67 -1.28 -11.89
N ASN A 317 -7.45 -0.53 -11.12
CA ASN A 317 -7.09 0.85 -10.76
C ASN A 317 -5.81 0.90 -9.92
N TYR A 318 -5.61 -0.07 -9.01
CA TYR A 318 -4.37 -0.21 -8.26
C TYR A 318 -3.17 -0.50 -9.17
N GLY A 319 -3.36 -1.32 -10.20
CA GLY A 319 -2.34 -1.56 -11.24
C GLY A 319 -1.94 -0.28 -11.98
N PHE A 320 -2.92 0.52 -12.44
CA PHE A 320 -2.62 1.83 -13.06
C PHE A 320 -1.92 2.78 -12.10
N LEU A 321 -2.36 2.84 -10.85
CA LEU A 321 -1.72 3.66 -9.82
C LEU A 321 -0.26 3.24 -9.60
N ALA A 322 -0.02 1.94 -9.39
CA ALA A 322 1.32 1.41 -9.17
C ALA A 322 2.24 1.63 -10.39
N LEU A 323 1.69 1.54 -11.62
CA LEU A 323 2.43 1.80 -12.85
C LEU A 323 2.88 3.26 -12.93
N ILE A 324 1.95 4.20 -12.82
CA ILE A 324 2.23 5.63 -13.02
C ILE A 324 3.11 6.17 -11.89
N ASP A 325 2.83 5.79 -10.66
CA ASP A 325 3.64 6.19 -9.51
C ASP A 325 5.09 5.71 -9.63
N GLN A 326 5.30 4.43 -9.96
CA GLN A 326 6.63 3.87 -10.14
C GLN A 326 7.38 4.53 -11.32
N CYS A 327 6.70 4.83 -12.43
CA CYS A 327 7.29 5.56 -13.55
C CYS A 327 7.73 6.97 -13.12
N PHE A 328 6.90 7.68 -12.35
CA PHE A 328 7.24 9.02 -11.86
C PHE A 328 8.47 8.97 -10.93
N VAL A 329 8.47 8.06 -9.96
CA VAL A 329 9.56 7.91 -8.98
C VAL A 329 10.90 7.64 -9.64
N VAL A 330 10.93 6.83 -10.70
CA VAL A 330 12.16 6.49 -11.44
C VAL A 330 12.57 7.61 -12.40
N LEU A 331 11.62 8.29 -13.04
CA LEU A 331 11.92 9.38 -13.98
C LEU A 331 12.48 10.62 -13.27
N VAL A 332 12.05 10.93 -12.06
CA VAL A 332 12.56 12.11 -11.31
C VAL A 332 14.09 12.11 -11.22
N PRO A 333 14.76 11.11 -10.62
CA PRO A 333 16.21 11.13 -10.52
C PRO A 333 16.90 11.00 -11.88
N LEU A 334 16.29 10.33 -12.86
CA LEU A 334 16.83 10.19 -14.20
C LEU A 334 16.87 11.54 -14.91
N VAL A 335 15.75 12.26 -14.96
CA VAL A 335 15.65 13.59 -15.58
C VAL A 335 16.53 14.61 -14.86
N TYR A 336 16.49 14.61 -13.53
CA TYR A 336 17.22 15.60 -12.74
C TYR A 336 18.74 15.41 -12.81
N SER A 337 19.21 14.17 -12.97
CA SER A 337 20.64 13.88 -13.15
C SER A 337 21.14 14.05 -14.59
N THR A 338 20.24 14.11 -15.58
CA THR A 338 20.60 14.29 -17.00
C THR A 338 21.06 15.73 -17.23
N SER A 339 22.05 15.91 -18.12
CA SER A 339 22.63 17.22 -18.45
C SER A 339 21.60 18.18 -19.07
N ILE A 340 21.78 19.49 -18.83
CA ILE A 340 20.88 20.56 -19.32
C ILE A 340 20.70 20.54 -20.84
N PRO A 341 21.76 20.38 -21.67
CA PRO A 341 21.63 20.32 -23.12
C PRO A 341 20.69 19.21 -23.61
N LEU A 342 20.64 18.08 -22.89
CA LEU A 342 19.76 16.96 -23.19
C LEU A 342 18.34 17.12 -22.60
N GLY A 343 18.10 18.18 -21.85
CA GLY A 343 16.77 18.47 -21.28
C GLY A 343 16.59 18.02 -19.83
N GLY A 344 17.67 17.65 -19.17
CA GLY A 344 17.70 17.43 -17.73
C GLY A 344 18.08 18.69 -16.96
N LEU A 345 18.46 18.50 -15.70
CA LEU A 345 18.82 19.58 -14.77
C LEU A 345 20.30 19.55 -14.36
N GLY A 346 21.05 18.50 -14.66
CA GLY A 346 22.46 18.34 -14.29
C GLY A 346 22.70 18.34 -12.78
N MET A 347 21.71 17.91 -11.98
CA MET A 347 21.81 17.95 -10.52
C MET A 347 22.67 16.83 -9.98
N THR A 348 23.32 17.11 -8.83
CA THR A 348 24.09 16.12 -8.08
C THR A 348 23.18 15.15 -7.34
N SER A 349 23.68 13.96 -6.98
CA SER A 349 22.95 12.98 -6.16
C SER A 349 22.46 13.59 -4.83
N PHE A 350 23.25 14.47 -4.24
CA PHE A 350 22.85 15.18 -3.03
C PHE A 350 21.58 16.02 -3.23
N THR A 351 21.59 16.89 -4.23
CA THR A 351 20.45 17.77 -4.52
C THR A 351 19.18 16.95 -4.78
N ILE A 352 19.31 15.88 -5.58
CA ILE A 352 18.20 14.97 -5.89
C ILE A 352 17.68 14.29 -4.61
N GLY A 353 18.58 13.77 -3.77
CA GLY A 353 18.21 13.10 -2.53
C GLY A 353 17.52 14.02 -1.53
N VAL A 354 18.00 15.26 -1.40
CA VAL A 354 17.36 16.28 -0.53
C VAL A 354 15.97 16.64 -1.05
N ILE A 355 15.82 16.88 -2.37
CA ILE A 355 14.52 17.20 -2.97
C ILE A 355 13.52 16.06 -2.71
N GLN A 356 13.90 14.82 -3.03
CA GLN A 356 13.02 13.66 -2.83
C GLN A 356 12.69 13.44 -1.35
N GLY A 357 13.66 13.59 -0.46
CA GLY A 357 13.46 13.42 0.97
C GLY A 357 12.54 14.47 1.57
N VAL A 358 12.76 15.75 1.26
CA VAL A 358 11.88 16.85 1.72
C VAL A 358 10.47 16.67 1.16
N ALA A 359 10.36 16.33 -0.13
CA ALA A 359 9.07 16.08 -0.77
C ALA A 359 8.33 14.90 -0.13
N GLY A 360 9.02 13.79 0.15
CA GLY A 360 8.45 12.63 0.83
C GLY A 360 7.97 12.96 2.24
N PHE A 361 8.73 13.73 3.00
CA PHE A 361 8.34 14.18 4.34
C PHE A 361 7.08 15.06 4.28
N VAL A 362 7.05 16.05 3.40
CA VAL A 362 5.89 16.94 3.22
C VAL A 362 4.67 16.16 2.76
N ALA A 363 4.83 15.23 1.80
CA ALA A 363 3.74 14.36 1.33
C ALA A 363 3.17 13.50 2.47
N GLY A 364 4.02 12.94 3.33
CA GLY A 364 3.61 12.17 4.50
C GLY A 364 2.78 13.01 5.49
N LEU A 365 3.20 14.24 5.77
CA LEU A 365 2.44 15.17 6.63
C LEU A 365 1.07 15.51 6.00
N ILE A 366 1.06 15.87 4.72
CA ILE A 366 -0.19 16.17 4.00
C ILE A 366 -1.12 14.96 4.07
N GLN A 367 -0.62 13.76 3.83
CA GLN A 367 -1.44 12.55 3.86
C GLN A 367 -2.08 12.31 5.24
N VAL A 368 -1.31 12.43 6.32
CA VAL A 368 -1.81 12.18 7.68
C VAL A 368 -2.88 13.19 8.09
N PHE A 369 -2.65 14.48 7.82
CA PHE A 369 -3.56 15.53 8.30
C PHE A 369 -4.71 15.83 7.34
N THR A 370 -4.47 15.72 6.02
CA THR A 370 -5.44 16.18 5.02
C THR A 370 -6.34 15.04 4.52
N PHE A 371 -5.82 13.80 4.42
CA PHE A 371 -6.58 12.66 3.90
C PHE A 371 -7.89 12.40 4.65
N PRO A 372 -7.94 12.30 6.01
CA PRO A 372 -9.19 12.01 6.72
C PRO A 372 -10.26 13.09 6.51
N TRP A 373 -9.84 14.35 6.44
CA TRP A 373 -10.74 15.48 6.21
C TRP A 373 -11.29 15.49 4.78
N MET A 374 -10.42 15.32 3.78
CA MET A 374 -10.84 15.30 2.37
C MET A 374 -11.70 14.07 2.05
N HIS A 375 -11.34 12.91 2.60
CA HIS A 375 -12.10 11.69 2.42
C HIS A 375 -13.55 11.83 2.94
N ARG A 376 -13.74 12.44 4.12
CA ARG A 376 -15.08 12.72 4.67
C ARG A 376 -15.88 13.71 3.81
N LYS A 377 -15.22 14.71 3.20
CA LYS A 377 -15.87 15.73 2.37
C LYS A 377 -16.25 15.27 0.97
N LEU A 378 -15.33 14.57 0.30
CA LEU A 378 -15.44 14.24 -1.12
C LEU A 378 -15.87 12.79 -1.36
N GLY A 379 -15.74 11.92 -0.35
CA GLY A 379 -15.91 10.49 -0.51
C GLY A 379 -14.77 9.83 -1.29
N SER A 380 -14.68 8.51 -1.23
CA SER A 380 -13.56 7.74 -1.80
C SER A 380 -13.43 7.90 -3.32
N LYS A 381 -14.53 7.89 -4.08
CA LYS A 381 -14.49 7.91 -5.55
C LYS A 381 -14.01 9.22 -6.11
N LEU A 382 -14.60 10.34 -5.67
CA LEU A 382 -14.25 11.66 -6.16
C LEU A 382 -12.82 12.00 -5.75
N LEU A 383 -12.45 11.74 -4.49
CA LEU A 383 -11.10 11.96 -3.98
C LEU A 383 -10.06 11.16 -4.77
N TYR A 384 -10.30 9.86 -5.00
CA TYR A 384 -9.41 9.02 -5.81
C TYR A 384 -9.26 9.59 -7.22
N THR A 385 -10.38 9.91 -7.89
CA THR A 385 -10.36 10.39 -9.28
C THR A 385 -9.63 11.72 -9.42
N LEU A 386 -9.89 12.68 -8.52
CA LEU A 386 -9.21 13.99 -8.53
C LEU A 386 -7.71 13.85 -8.25
N SER A 387 -7.35 13.10 -7.19
CA SER A 387 -5.95 12.90 -6.84
C SER A 387 -5.18 12.11 -7.91
N PHE A 388 -5.82 11.14 -8.56
CA PHE A 388 -5.20 10.42 -9.67
C PHE A 388 -5.05 11.32 -10.92
N ALA A 389 -6.01 12.23 -11.19
CA ALA A 389 -5.90 13.18 -12.29
C ALA A 389 -4.72 14.15 -12.13
N VAL A 390 -4.29 14.43 -10.90
CA VAL A 390 -3.13 15.30 -10.61
C VAL A 390 -1.84 14.74 -11.22
N TYR A 391 -1.73 13.41 -11.45
CA TYR A 391 -0.58 12.86 -12.19
C TYR A 391 -0.40 13.47 -13.58
N LEU A 392 -1.47 13.93 -14.26
CA LEU A 392 -1.34 14.66 -15.53
C LEU A 392 -0.52 15.95 -15.36
N ALA A 393 -0.78 16.69 -14.29
CA ALA A 393 -0.04 17.92 -14.00
C ALA A 393 1.43 17.60 -13.62
N THR A 394 1.66 16.58 -12.77
CA THR A 394 3.03 16.20 -12.37
C THR A 394 3.88 15.76 -13.55
N LEU A 395 3.30 15.03 -14.50
CA LEU A 395 3.99 14.57 -15.71
C LEU A 395 4.18 15.70 -16.73
N ALA A 396 3.19 16.57 -16.90
CA ALA A 396 3.28 17.73 -17.81
C ALA A 396 4.30 18.78 -17.34
N LEU A 397 4.63 18.82 -16.06
CA LEU A 397 5.66 19.71 -15.53
C LEU A 397 7.08 19.31 -15.95
N PHE A 398 7.38 18.03 -16.25
CA PHE A 398 8.70 17.63 -16.73
C PHE A 398 9.13 18.36 -18.02
N PRO A 399 8.36 18.32 -19.12
CA PRO A 399 8.73 19.05 -20.34
C PRO A 399 8.80 20.57 -20.10
N LEU A 400 7.97 21.12 -19.23
CA LEU A 400 8.02 22.56 -18.90
C LEU A 400 9.31 22.92 -18.15
N ILE A 401 9.68 22.14 -17.13
CA ILE A 401 10.95 22.27 -16.38
C ILE A 401 12.13 22.18 -17.35
N SER A 402 12.14 21.16 -18.22
CA SER A 402 13.17 20.98 -19.24
C SER A 402 13.29 22.20 -20.17
N LEU A 403 12.17 22.70 -20.66
CA LEU A 403 12.15 23.84 -21.57
C LEU A 403 12.69 25.13 -20.93
N VAL A 404 12.25 25.42 -19.70
CA VAL A 404 12.69 26.63 -18.95
C VAL A 404 14.19 26.52 -18.67
N THR A 405 14.66 25.36 -18.18
CA THR A 405 16.07 25.17 -17.84
C THR A 405 16.98 25.20 -19.08
N LYS A 406 16.56 24.61 -20.21
CA LYS A 406 17.29 24.69 -21.49
C LYS A 406 17.43 26.13 -21.98
N ARG A 407 16.35 26.91 -21.91
CA ARG A 407 16.37 28.34 -22.35
C ARG A 407 17.27 29.18 -21.46
N ALA A 408 17.26 28.95 -20.16
CA ALA A 408 18.10 29.65 -19.18
C ALA A 408 19.57 29.21 -19.20
N GLY A 409 19.87 28.00 -19.72
CA GLY A 409 21.19 27.36 -19.66
C GLY A 409 21.66 27.00 -18.26
N ARG A 410 20.82 27.20 -17.25
CA ARG A 410 21.12 26.93 -15.82
C ARG A 410 19.83 26.64 -15.05
N VAL A 411 19.99 26.04 -13.89
CA VAL A 411 18.89 25.88 -12.92
C VAL A 411 18.70 27.22 -12.19
N GLY A 412 17.71 27.99 -12.62
CA GLY A 412 17.34 29.29 -12.05
C GLY A 412 16.21 29.18 -11.03
N VAL A 413 15.76 30.34 -10.53
CA VAL A 413 14.63 30.44 -9.59
C VAL A 413 13.35 29.89 -10.23
N GLU A 414 13.13 30.15 -11.51
CA GLU A 414 11.95 29.67 -12.26
C GLU A 414 11.90 28.12 -12.26
N THR A 415 13.06 27.47 -12.46
CA THR A 415 13.18 26.00 -12.40
C THR A 415 12.83 25.48 -11.01
N TRP A 416 13.32 26.13 -9.95
CA TRP A 416 13.01 25.73 -8.57
C TRP A 416 11.52 25.90 -8.24
N VAL A 417 10.88 26.96 -8.68
CA VAL A 417 9.43 27.15 -8.51
C VAL A 417 8.65 26.02 -9.17
N LEU A 418 9.03 25.61 -10.39
CA LEU A 418 8.38 24.51 -11.09
C LEU A 418 8.62 23.17 -10.40
N ILE A 419 9.82 22.93 -9.81
CA ILE A 419 10.12 21.72 -9.02
C ILE A 419 9.24 21.68 -7.78
N VAL A 420 9.12 22.78 -7.04
CA VAL A 420 8.26 22.86 -5.86
C VAL A 420 6.79 22.62 -6.24
N LEU A 421 6.33 23.19 -7.36
CA LEU A 421 4.98 22.94 -7.87
C LEU A 421 4.78 21.47 -8.26
N GLN A 422 5.76 20.84 -8.89
CA GLN A 422 5.72 19.43 -9.29
C GLN A 422 5.58 18.51 -8.08
N PHE A 423 6.41 18.71 -7.05
CA PHE A 423 6.33 17.88 -5.83
C PHE A 423 5.13 18.23 -4.96
N GLY A 424 4.67 19.50 -4.96
CA GLY A 424 3.40 19.87 -4.34
C GLY A 424 2.22 19.15 -4.97
N ALA A 425 2.17 19.11 -6.30
CA ALA A 425 1.17 18.33 -7.04
C ALA A 425 1.32 16.83 -6.75
N TYR A 426 2.54 16.28 -6.79
CA TYR A 426 2.78 14.87 -6.48
C TYR A 426 2.34 14.50 -5.06
N SER A 427 2.53 15.38 -4.08
CA SER A 427 2.07 15.13 -2.70
C SER A 427 0.55 14.93 -2.61
N ALA A 428 -0.23 15.58 -3.47
CA ALA A 428 -1.68 15.38 -3.52
C ALA A 428 -2.05 14.00 -4.08
N THR A 429 -1.20 13.37 -4.90
CA THR A 429 -1.46 12.02 -5.43
C THR A 429 -1.36 10.94 -4.34
N ALA A 430 -0.70 11.21 -3.21
CA ALA A 430 -0.61 10.27 -2.09
C ALA A 430 -1.99 9.85 -1.55
N MET A 431 -3.02 10.70 -1.72
CA MET A 431 -4.39 10.38 -1.30
C MET A 431 -5.00 9.22 -2.10
N THR A 432 -4.52 8.95 -3.32
CA THR A 432 -4.98 7.81 -4.12
C THR A 432 -4.70 6.47 -3.43
N TRP A 433 -3.55 6.36 -2.74
CA TRP A 433 -3.15 5.16 -2.01
C TRP A 433 -4.11 4.83 -0.87
N GLY A 434 -4.53 5.86 -0.11
CA GLY A 434 -5.53 5.68 0.95
C GLY A 434 -6.87 5.19 0.39
N CYS A 435 -7.37 5.85 -0.65
CA CYS A 435 -8.65 5.48 -1.27
C CYS A 435 -8.63 4.08 -1.87
N ILE A 436 -7.56 3.69 -2.61
CA ILE A 436 -7.54 2.39 -3.29
C ILE A 436 -7.46 1.22 -2.30
N PHE A 437 -6.75 1.37 -1.18
CA PHE A 437 -6.72 0.35 -0.14
C PHE A 437 -8.08 0.17 0.53
N ILE A 438 -8.86 1.24 0.70
CA ILE A 438 -10.24 1.14 1.18
C ILE A 438 -11.08 0.35 0.16
N TYR A 439 -10.99 0.65 -1.15
CA TYR A 439 -11.72 -0.08 -2.19
C TYR A 439 -11.35 -1.57 -2.27
N ILE A 440 -10.06 -1.91 -2.14
CA ILE A 440 -9.61 -3.31 -2.15
C ILE A 440 -10.17 -4.06 -0.95
N SER A 441 -10.14 -3.43 0.23
CA SER A 441 -10.64 -4.03 1.47
C SER A 441 -12.16 -4.20 1.46
N ASP A 442 -12.90 -3.19 1.00
CA ASP A 442 -14.36 -3.22 0.88
C ASP A 442 -14.86 -4.13 -0.25
N GLY A 443 -14.04 -4.31 -1.28
CA GLY A 443 -14.33 -5.19 -2.42
C GLY A 443 -14.33 -6.68 -2.06
N ALA A 444 -13.67 -7.07 -0.96
CA ALA A 444 -13.60 -8.47 -0.53
C ALA A 444 -15.00 -9.02 -0.18
N PRO A 445 -15.40 -10.17 -0.75
CA PRO A 445 -16.75 -10.71 -0.56
C PRO A 445 -17.04 -11.14 0.90
N ASN A 446 -16.01 -11.47 1.67
CA ASN A 446 -16.11 -11.79 3.09
C ASN A 446 -14.75 -11.60 3.78
N GLN A 447 -14.73 -11.64 5.11
CA GLN A 447 -13.51 -11.47 5.92
C GLN A 447 -12.43 -12.52 5.60
N LYS A 448 -12.82 -13.76 5.25
CA LYS A 448 -11.90 -14.86 4.89
C LYS A 448 -11.24 -14.62 3.52
N ALA A 449 -11.94 -13.95 2.61
CA ALA A 449 -11.43 -13.61 1.28
C ALA A 449 -10.53 -12.36 1.28
N LEU A 450 -10.53 -11.56 2.35
CA LEU A 450 -9.77 -10.31 2.44
C LEU A 450 -8.25 -10.53 2.23
N GLY A 451 -7.69 -11.56 2.85
CA GLY A 451 -6.28 -11.91 2.69
C GLY A 451 -5.92 -12.26 1.25
N MET A 452 -6.78 -13.05 0.58
CA MET A 452 -6.57 -13.45 -0.82
C MET A 452 -6.77 -12.26 -1.78
N THR A 453 -7.75 -11.39 -1.51
CA THR A 453 -7.98 -10.15 -2.29
C THR A 453 -6.77 -9.22 -2.20
N ASN A 454 -6.24 -8.98 -1.00
CA ASN A 454 -5.02 -8.20 -0.80
C ASN A 454 -3.79 -8.86 -1.46
N GLY A 455 -3.69 -10.20 -1.39
CA GLY A 455 -2.64 -10.96 -2.06
C GLY A 455 -2.67 -10.79 -3.59
N LEU A 456 -3.86 -10.89 -4.20
CA LEU A 456 -4.05 -10.67 -5.64
C LEU A 456 -3.69 -9.23 -6.04
N ALA A 457 -4.11 -8.24 -5.25
CA ALA A 457 -3.76 -6.84 -5.48
C ALA A 457 -2.25 -6.62 -5.39
N GLN A 458 -1.58 -7.16 -4.37
CA GLN A 458 -0.14 -7.03 -4.20
C GLN A 458 0.64 -7.71 -5.33
N THR A 459 0.22 -8.91 -5.76
CA THR A 459 0.83 -9.61 -6.90
C THR A 459 0.72 -8.77 -8.18
N THR A 460 -0.46 -8.18 -8.44
CA THR A 460 -0.66 -7.28 -9.59
C THR A 460 0.30 -6.08 -9.52
N ALA A 461 0.42 -5.44 -8.35
CA ALA A 461 1.33 -4.31 -8.19
C ALA A 461 2.81 -4.71 -8.38
N SER A 462 3.24 -5.86 -7.87
CA SER A 462 4.63 -6.34 -8.03
C SER A 462 4.95 -6.65 -9.49
N ILE A 463 4.03 -7.27 -10.23
CA ILE A 463 4.19 -7.51 -11.68
C ILE A 463 4.32 -6.18 -12.43
N VAL A 464 3.46 -5.22 -12.15
CA VAL A 464 3.48 -3.92 -12.81
C VAL A 464 4.77 -3.16 -12.46
N ARG A 465 5.20 -3.17 -11.20
CA ARG A 465 6.46 -2.55 -10.76
C ARG A 465 7.70 -3.23 -11.35
N SER A 466 7.63 -4.49 -11.76
CA SER A 466 8.74 -5.16 -12.43
C SER A 466 8.97 -4.63 -13.85
N VAL A 467 7.93 -4.11 -14.50
CA VAL A 467 7.99 -3.59 -15.87
C VAL A 467 8.16 -2.07 -15.92
N ALA A 468 7.51 -1.34 -15.00
CA ALA A 468 7.40 0.12 -15.03
C ALA A 468 8.76 0.86 -15.10
N PRO A 469 9.79 0.53 -14.29
CA PRO A 469 11.08 1.22 -14.35
C PRO A 469 11.79 1.04 -15.69
N ALA A 470 11.90 -0.20 -16.18
CA ALA A 470 12.55 -0.47 -17.46
C ALA A 470 11.79 0.18 -18.63
N ALA A 471 10.45 0.12 -18.63
CA ALA A 471 9.64 0.71 -19.69
C ALA A 471 9.77 2.24 -19.70
N SER A 472 9.55 2.92 -18.56
CA SER A 472 9.57 4.40 -18.51
C SER A 472 10.96 4.97 -18.78
N SER A 473 12.02 4.37 -18.21
CA SER A 473 13.39 4.84 -18.45
C SER A 473 13.87 4.55 -19.86
N SER A 474 13.48 3.41 -20.46
CA SER A 474 13.78 3.12 -21.85
C SER A 474 13.04 4.07 -22.80
N LEU A 475 11.77 4.34 -22.55
CA LEU A 475 11.03 5.35 -23.32
C LEU A 475 11.67 6.74 -23.22
N PHE A 476 12.20 7.11 -22.04
CA PHE A 476 12.93 8.36 -21.87
C PHE A 476 14.20 8.36 -22.73
N SER A 477 15.00 7.29 -22.70
CA SER A 477 16.21 7.16 -23.54
C SER A 477 15.89 7.22 -25.03
N VAL A 478 14.88 6.47 -25.50
CA VAL A 478 14.40 6.51 -26.90
C VAL A 478 13.95 7.91 -27.29
N SER A 479 13.24 8.60 -26.38
CA SER A 479 12.79 9.97 -26.63
C SER A 479 13.95 10.94 -26.85
N LEU A 480 15.04 10.79 -26.09
CA LEU A 480 16.24 11.63 -26.20
C LEU A 480 17.09 11.27 -27.43
N GLU A 481 17.35 9.97 -27.66
CA GLU A 481 18.17 9.52 -28.78
C GLU A 481 17.59 9.93 -30.12
N ASN A 482 16.28 9.75 -30.30
CA ASN A 482 15.59 10.02 -31.56
C ASN A 482 14.90 11.40 -31.58
N SER A 483 15.12 12.23 -30.56
CA SER A 483 14.49 13.56 -30.43
C SER A 483 12.96 13.55 -30.61
N LEU A 484 12.29 12.46 -30.23
CA LEU A 484 10.85 12.27 -30.43
C LEU A 484 10.06 13.26 -29.57
N ALA A 485 9.17 14.03 -30.22
CA ALA A 485 8.47 15.15 -29.61
C ALA A 485 9.41 16.13 -28.87
N GLY A 486 10.62 16.36 -29.45
CA GLY A 486 11.62 17.20 -28.80
C GLY A 486 12.25 16.58 -27.55
N GLY A 487 12.27 15.26 -27.45
CA GLY A 487 12.76 14.51 -26.28
C GLY A 487 11.72 14.32 -25.16
N THR A 488 10.45 14.63 -25.41
CA THR A 488 9.39 14.61 -24.37
C THR A 488 8.34 13.52 -24.56
N MET A 489 8.49 12.63 -25.56
CA MET A 489 7.50 11.62 -25.91
C MET A 489 7.07 10.76 -24.71
N VAL A 490 8.00 10.39 -23.84
CA VAL A 490 7.72 9.55 -22.66
C VAL A 490 6.60 10.14 -21.79
N TYR A 491 6.62 11.44 -21.56
CA TYR A 491 5.65 12.11 -20.69
C TYR A 491 4.24 12.07 -21.29
N TRP A 492 4.12 12.22 -22.62
CA TRP A 492 2.84 12.16 -23.32
C TRP A 492 2.25 10.75 -23.32
N ILE A 493 3.09 9.71 -23.48
CA ILE A 493 2.67 8.32 -23.35
C ILE A 493 2.16 8.04 -21.93
N LEU A 494 2.89 8.50 -20.89
CA LEU A 494 2.45 8.34 -19.51
C LEU A 494 1.16 9.13 -19.22
N CYS A 495 0.99 10.34 -19.76
CA CYS A 495 -0.27 11.07 -19.67
C CYS A 495 -1.44 10.29 -20.32
N ALA A 496 -1.22 9.65 -21.46
CA ALA A 496 -2.23 8.81 -22.09
C ALA A 496 -2.61 7.61 -21.20
N LEU A 497 -1.63 7.00 -20.51
CA LEU A 497 -1.88 5.93 -19.53
C LEU A 497 -2.65 6.45 -18.30
N VAL A 498 -2.37 7.67 -17.82
CA VAL A 498 -3.19 8.30 -16.76
C VAL A 498 -4.62 8.49 -17.21
N VAL A 499 -4.85 8.96 -18.46
CA VAL A 499 -6.21 9.09 -19.00
C VAL A 499 -6.91 7.73 -19.08
N ALA A 500 -6.21 6.67 -19.51
CA ALA A 500 -6.75 5.31 -19.50
C ALA A 500 -7.12 4.85 -18.09
N GLY A 501 -6.27 5.12 -17.09
CA GLY A 501 -6.56 4.88 -15.67
C GLY A 501 -7.78 5.67 -15.19
N LEU A 502 -7.92 6.95 -15.56
CA LEU A 502 -9.10 7.76 -15.26
C LEU A 502 -10.38 7.20 -15.88
N LEU A 503 -10.32 6.61 -17.06
CA LEU A 503 -11.46 5.91 -17.65
C LEU A 503 -11.83 4.66 -16.83
N ALA A 504 -10.84 3.95 -16.30
CA ALA A 504 -11.06 2.81 -15.41
C ALA A 504 -11.72 3.22 -14.09
N THR A 505 -11.47 4.43 -13.56
CA THR A 505 -12.10 4.90 -12.31
C THR A 505 -13.63 4.99 -12.41
N ARG A 506 -14.17 5.18 -13.62
CA ARG A 506 -15.62 5.21 -13.85
C ARG A 506 -16.31 3.91 -13.40
N ARG A 507 -15.58 2.79 -13.42
CA ARG A 507 -16.07 1.46 -13.02
C ARG A 507 -15.97 1.19 -11.52
N LEU A 508 -15.35 2.10 -10.75
CA LEU A 508 -15.34 1.99 -9.29
C LEU A 508 -16.74 2.23 -8.72
N PRO A 509 -17.15 1.50 -7.66
CA PRO A 509 -18.44 1.69 -7.02
C PRO A 509 -18.58 3.12 -6.47
N ASN A 510 -19.80 3.69 -6.54
CA ASN A 510 -20.07 5.03 -6.01
C ASN A 510 -20.16 5.04 -4.49
N HIS A 511 -20.67 3.96 -3.91
CA HIS A 511 -20.85 3.77 -2.48
C HIS A 511 -20.01 2.59 -2.02
N LEU A 512 -19.27 2.78 -0.94
CA LEU A 512 -18.68 1.71 -0.16
C LEU A 512 -19.80 1.14 0.71
N MET A 513 -19.90 -0.18 0.84
CA MET A 513 -20.86 -0.76 1.79
C MET A 513 -20.37 -0.43 3.19
N THR A 514 -21.16 0.34 3.92
CA THR A 514 -21.07 0.35 5.38
C THR A 514 -21.53 -1.02 5.86
N HIS A 515 -20.89 -1.57 6.88
CA HIS A 515 -21.13 -2.92 7.45
C HIS A 515 -22.60 -3.22 7.82
N ILE A 516 -23.51 -2.28 7.60
CA ILE A 516 -24.95 -2.37 7.96
C ILE A 516 -25.77 -3.06 6.86
N ASP A 517 -25.27 -3.12 5.61
CA ASP A 517 -26.05 -3.65 4.48
C ASP A 517 -25.91 -5.18 4.27
N CYS A 518 -25.16 -5.88 5.12
CA CYS A 518 -24.93 -7.32 4.99
C CYS A 518 -25.96 -8.22 5.68
N GLU A 519 -27.02 -7.67 6.31
CA GLU A 519 -28.05 -8.49 6.97
C GLU A 519 -29.22 -8.93 6.06
N TRP A 520 -29.26 -8.51 4.79
CA TRP A 520 -30.38 -8.82 3.90
C TRP A 520 -29.95 -9.25 2.50
N VAL A 521 -29.22 -10.36 2.34
CA VAL A 521 -29.23 -11.18 1.10
C VAL A 521 -28.94 -12.64 1.44
#